data_a30d4703c1628a55fe93bee0769da8f6
#
_entry.id   a30d4703c1628a55fe93bee0769da8f6
#
_cell.length_a   1.000
_cell.length_b   1.000
_cell.length_c   1.000
_cell.angle_alpha   90.00
_cell.angle_beta   90.00
_cell.angle_gamma   90.00
#
_symmetry.space_group_name_H-M   'P 1'
#
loop_
_entity.id
_entity.type
_entity.pdbx_description
1 polymer ?
#
loop_
_entity_poly.entity_id
_entity_poly.type
_entity_poly.pdbx_seq_one_letter_code
_entity_poly.pdbx_strand_id
1 'polypeptide(L)'
;MTYTLMIVFILTLVIHASETLSYSIRFAGVRLGKLAVALSLTGIVVLVARTANLIQAPFTANFIDYAKHHPEFDPLPYLRFTLVAASAGTLLAIAVFPTFVQLFTRIIGRLEVAGSIPKLLAGVTIGQLKRTKSYIRRPTWSMLISLRYLGIPKRFILLNIVVTAIYTVGVLASLYAAYLVPEFSTTASQSSGLINGMATILLTIFIDPQLGLITDKALQHPTERSRLGRIYAVLMFSRFFGTLLAQLLLVPAAYWIASIVRLIS
;
A
#
# COMPACT_ATOMS: atom_id res chain seq x y z
N MET A 1 3.59 26.05 2.42
CA MET A 1 2.73 24.86 2.74
C MET A 1 2.14 24.17 1.52
N THR A 2 1.62 24.87 0.51
CA THR A 2 0.97 24.24 -0.66
C THR A 2 1.89 23.28 -1.43
N TYR A 3 3.14 23.66 -1.71
CA TYR A 3 4.11 22.78 -2.38
C TYR A 3 4.44 21.55 -1.56
N THR A 4 4.65 21.71 -0.25
CA THR A 4 4.89 20.59 0.68
C THR A 4 3.73 19.61 0.66
N LEU A 5 2.48 20.10 0.71
CA LEU A 5 1.29 19.29 0.66
C LEU A 5 1.17 18.51 -0.67
N MET A 6 1.48 19.14 -1.81
CA MET A 6 1.48 18.46 -3.11
C MET A 6 2.52 17.33 -3.18
N ILE A 7 3.74 17.57 -2.67
CA ILE A 7 4.79 16.54 -2.61
C ILE A 7 4.34 15.37 -1.74
N VAL A 8 3.84 15.64 -0.54
CA VAL A 8 3.32 14.63 0.37
C VAL A 8 2.17 13.85 -0.27
N PHE A 9 1.25 14.53 -0.93
CA PHE A 9 0.13 13.91 -1.64
C PHE A 9 0.61 12.93 -2.72
N ILE A 10 1.50 13.37 -3.61
CA ILE A 10 2.03 12.55 -4.71
C ILE A 10 2.79 11.35 -4.15
N LEU A 11 3.66 11.56 -3.17
CA LEU A 11 4.44 10.47 -2.57
C LEU A 11 3.54 9.45 -1.86
N THR A 12 2.52 9.90 -1.11
CA THR A 12 1.54 9.01 -0.48
C THR A 12 0.76 8.21 -1.52
N LEU A 13 0.34 8.85 -2.61
CA LEU A 13 -0.34 8.17 -3.71
C LEU A 13 0.56 7.07 -4.31
N VAL A 14 1.85 7.37 -4.55
CA VAL A 14 2.83 6.40 -5.06
C VAL A 14 3.01 5.24 -4.08
N ILE A 15 3.13 5.50 -2.77
CA ILE A 15 3.27 4.47 -1.73
C ILE A 15 2.11 3.49 -1.82
N HIS A 16 0.88 3.97 -1.68
CA HIS A 16 -0.30 3.13 -1.63
C HIS A 16 -0.62 2.45 -2.97
N ALA A 17 -0.35 3.11 -4.10
CA ALA A 17 -0.47 2.51 -5.41
C ALA A 17 0.53 1.36 -5.59
N SER A 18 1.81 1.57 -5.27
CA SER A 18 2.86 0.56 -5.41
C SER A 18 2.59 -0.67 -4.54
N GLU A 19 2.27 -0.47 -3.26
CA GLU A 19 1.94 -1.57 -2.35
C GLU A 19 0.73 -2.39 -2.84
N THR A 20 -0.31 -1.72 -3.33
CA THR A 20 -1.52 -2.39 -3.83
C THR A 20 -1.25 -3.11 -5.15
N LEU A 21 -0.43 -2.54 -6.04
CA LEU A 21 -0.02 -3.17 -7.29
C LEU A 21 0.87 -4.41 -7.09
N SER A 22 1.46 -4.61 -5.91
CA SER A 22 2.22 -5.81 -5.60
C SER A 22 1.41 -7.11 -5.81
N TYR A 23 0.10 -7.07 -5.63
CA TYR A 23 -0.80 -8.20 -5.93
C TYR A 23 -0.81 -8.57 -7.42
N SER A 24 -0.66 -7.60 -8.33
CA SER A 24 -0.61 -7.87 -9.77
C SER A 24 0.63 -8.66 -10.19
N ILE A 25 1.76 -8.41 -9.52
CA ILE A 25 3.03 -9.13 -9.75
C ILE A 25 2.90 -10.57 -9.30
N ARG A 26 2.41 -10.77 -8.08
CA ARG A 26 2.18 -12.12 -7.51
C ARG A 26 1.22 -12.93 -8.39
N PHE A 27 0.12 -12.31 -8.83
CA PHE A 27 -0.83 -12.96 -9.72
C PHE A 27 -0.23 -13.32 -11.08
N ALA A 28 0.56 -12.44 -11.68
CA ALA A 28 1.29 -12.71 -12.91
C ALA A 28 2.26 -13.89 -12.74
N GLY A 29 2.98 -13.95 -11.61
CA GLY A 29 3.86 -15.07 -11.27
C GLY A 29 3.15 -16.41 -11.18
N VAL A 30 2.01 -16.47 -10.51
CA VAL A 30 1.19 -17.69 -10.41
C VAL A 30 0.68 -18.13 -11.79
N ARG A 31 0.23 -17.18 -12.63
CA ARG A 31 -0.21 -17.49 -14.00
C ARG A 31 0.87 -18.14 -14.85
N LEU A 32 2.13 -17.75 -14.64
CA LEU A 32 3.29 -18.28 -15.35
C LEU A 32 3.96 -19.49 -14.66
N GLY A 33 3.52 -19.86 -13.45
CA GLY A 33 4.23 -20.86 -12.66
C GLY A 33 5.58 -20.40 -12.11
N LYS A 34 5.82 -19.06 -12.01
CA LYS A 34 7.10 -18.44 -11.67
C LYS A 34 6.98 -17.54 -10.44
N LEU A 35 6.45 -18.09 -9.35
CA LEU A 35 6.16 -17.34 -8.14
C LEU A 35 7.43 -16.74 -7.50
N ALA A 36 8.54 -17.47 -7.46
CA ALA A 36 9.79 -16.98 -6.87
C ALA A 36 10.31 -15.71 -7.59
N VAL A 37 10.29 -15.69 -8.91
CA VAL A 37 10.65 -14.51 -9.72
C VAL A 37 9.70 -13.34 -9.43
N ALA A 38 8.41 -13.62 -9.35
CA ALA A 38 7.41 -12.60 -9.04
C ALA A 38 7.60 -12.01 -7.63
N LEU A 39 7.93 -12.82 -6.63
CA LEU A 39 8.21 -12.35 -5.27
C LEU A 39 9.44 -11.45 -5.22
N SER A 40 10.50 -11.78 -5.98
CA SER A 40 11.68 -10.91 -6.14
C SER A 40 11.30 -9.55 -6.73
N LEU A 41 10.50 -9.53 -7.81
CA LEU A 41 9.99 -8.29 -8.42
C LEU A 41 9.05 -7.52 -7.48
N THR A 42 8.27 -8.22 -6.66
CA THR A 42 7.44 -7.58 -5.62
C THR A 42 8.32 -6.80 -4.65
N GLY A 43 9.49 -7.34 -4.26
CA GLY A 43 10.46 -6.64 -3.41
C GLY A 43 10.91 -5.30 -4.00
N ILE A 44 11.13 -5.22 -5.31
CA ILE A 44 11.52 -3.97 -6.00
C ILE A 44 10.39 -2.95 -5.97
N VAL A 45 9.14 -3.35 -6.20
CA VAL A 45 8.00 -2.43 -6.14
C VAL A 45 7.77 -1.94 -4.71
N VAL A 46 7.95 -2.81 -3.71
CA VAL A 46 7.94 -2.41 -2.30
C VAL A 46 9.09 -1.43 -1.99
N LEU A 47 10.25 -1.58 -2.62
CA LEU A 47 11.36 -0.63 -2.48
C LEU A 47 10.98 0.78 -2.97
N VAL A 48 10.23 0.89 -4.08
CA VAL A 48 9.68 2.18 -4.54
C VAL A 48 8.80 2.82 -3.47
N ALA A 49 7.88 2.05 -2.86
CA ALA A 49 7.03 2.54 -1.78
C ALA A 49 7.86 2.99 -0.56
N ARG A 50 8.88 2.22 -0.16
CA ARG A 50 9.75 2.57 0.96
C ARG A 50 10.58 3.82 0.69
N THR A 51 11.14 3.96 -0.51
CA THR A 51 11.88 5.16 -0.92
C THR A 51 10.96 6.39 -0.93
N ALA A 52 9.75 6.27 -1.46
CA ALA A 52 8.77 7.35 -1.42
C ALA A 52 8.43 7.74 0.03
N ASN A 53 8.31 6.77 0.95
CA ASN A 53 8.05 7.02 2.37
C ASN A 53 9.23 7.73 3.06
N LEU A 54 10.48 7.33 2.76
CA LEU A 54 11.68 8.01 3.28
C LEU A 54 11.73 9.47 2.87
N ILE A 55 11.37 9.79 1.62
CA ILE A 55 11.32 11.17 1.12
C ILE A 55 10.12 11.91 1.72
N GLN A 56 8.97 11.27 1.85
CA GLN A 56 7.73 11.88 2.37
C GLN A 56 7.84 12.26 3.85
N ALA A 57 8.51 11.46 4.67
CA ALA A 57 8.54 11.63 6.13
C ALA A 57 8.94 13.04 6.59
N PRO A 58 10.08 13.62 6.13
CA PRO A 58 10.47 14.97 6.53
C PRO A 58 9.49 16.06 6.03
N PHE A 59 8.90 15.89 4.83
CA PHE A 59 7.90 16.84 4.34
C PHE A 59 6.62 16.80 5.17
N THR A 60 6.21 15.63 5.65
CA THR A 60 5.02 15.52 6.52
C THR A 60 5.31 16.06 7.92
N ALA A 61 6.51 15.84 8.47
CA ALA A 61 6.95 16.39 9.74
C ALA A 61 6.98 17.92 9.72
N ASN A 62 7.27 18.52 8.57
CA ASN A 62 7.28 19.99 8.39
C ASN A 62 5.92 20.63 8.72
N PHE A 63 4.79 19.94 8.57
CA PHE A 63 3.48 20.46 9.00
C PHE A 63 3.42 20.68 10.52
N ILE A 64 4.06 19.80 11.28
CA ILE A 64 4.10 19.88 12.75
C ILE A 64 5.06 20.99 13.20
N ASP A 65 6.25 21.06 12.56
CA ASP A 65 7.21 22.13 12.88
C ASP A 65 6.66 23.51 12.52
N TYR A 66 5.94 23.62 11.41
CA TYR A 66 5.28 24.87 11.04
C TYR A 66 4.20 25.27 12.07
N ALA A 67 3.39 24.29 12.55
CA ALA A 67 2.38 24.52 13.58
C ALA A 67 2.97 25.03 14.92
N LYS A 68 4.21 24.62 15.26
CA LYS A 68 4.88 25.10 16.49
C LYS A 68 5.17 26.60 16.46
N HIS A 69 5.42 27.15 15.28
CA HIS A 69 5.75 28.57 15.09
C HIS A 69 4.56 29.43 14.65
N HIS A 70 3.42 28.79 14.31
CA HIS A 70 2.21 29.44 13.81
C HIS A 70 0.99 28.88 14.54
N PRO A 71 0.62 29.43 15.70
CA PRO A 71 -0.48 28.92 16.53
C PRO A 71 -1.84 28.87 15.84
N GLU A 72 -2.03 29.69 14.79
CA GLU A 72 -3.23 29.70 13.95
C GLU A 72 -3.30 28.53 12.96
N PHE A 73 -2.19 27.79 12.78
CA PHE A 73 -2.12 26.69 11.82
C PHE A 73 -2.50 25.36 12.47
N ASP A 74 -3.58 24.74 12.00
CA ASP A 74 -3.97 23.38 12.38
C ASP A 74 -3.39 22.35 11.39
N PRO A 75 -2.51 21.42 11.80
CA PRO A 75 -1.95 20.40 10.92
C PRO A 75 -2.95 19.28 10.56
N LEU A 76 -4.04 19.12 11.32
CA LEU A 76 -4.97 17.99 11.15
C LEU A 76 -5.59 17.91 9.74
N PRO A 77 -6.06 19.02 9.11
CA PRO A 77 -6.57 18.97 7.75
C PRO A 77 -5.54 18.48 6.72
N TYR A 78 -4.27 18.83 6.88
CA TYR A 78 -3.16 18.43 6.01
C TYR A 78 -2.87 16.92 6.14
N LEU A 79 -2.88 16.40 7.37
CA LEU A 79 -2.72 14.97 7.62
C LEU A 79 -3.92 14.18 7.08
N ARG A 80 -5.14 14.69 7.23
CA ARG A 80 -6.34 14.08 6.62
C ARG A 80 -6.27 14.09 5.10
N PHE A 81 -5.81 15.17 4.49
CA PHE A 81 -5.63 15.25 3.04
C PHE A 81 -4.58 14.24 2.53
N THR A 82 -3.54 13.98 3.33
CA THR A 82 -2.57 12.91 3.06
C THR A 82 -3.26 11.52 3.04
N LEU A 83 -4.21 11.25 3.93
CA LEU A 83 -5.00 10.02 3.91
C LEU A 83 -5.93 9.92 2.68
N VAL A 84 -6.41 11.05 2.15
CA VAL A 84 -7.14 11.06 0.87
C VAL A 84 -6.23 10.59 -0.27
N ALA A 85 -4.95 11.01 -0.28
CA ALA A 85 -3.98 10.52 -1.26
C ALA A 85 -3.75 9.01 -1.17
N ALA A 86 -3.76 8.44 0.06
CA ALA A 86 -3.67 6.99 0.28
C ALA A 86 -4.84 6.24 -0.38
N SER A 87 -6.05 6.76 -0.18
CA SER A 87 -7.27 6.20 -0.81
C SER A 87 -7.23 6.34 -2.33
N ALA A 88 -6.81 7.50 -2.85
CA ALA A 88 -6.68 7.75 -4.28
C ALA A 88 -5.64 6.82 -4.93
N GLY A 89 -4.47 6.62 -4.29
CA GLY A 89 -3.43 5.70 -4.75
C GLY A 89 -3.91 4.25 -4.80
N THR A 90 -4.65 3.81 -3.79
CA THR A 90 -5.25 2.47 -3.75
C THR A 90 -6.30 2.30 -4.85
N LEU A 91 -7.18 3.28 -5.08
CA LEU A 91 -8.16 3.25 -6.18
C LEU A 91 -7.51 3.24 -7.55
N LEU A 92 -6.46 4.05 -7.74
CA LEU A 92 -5.68 4.05 -8.97
C LEU A 92 -5.10 2.66 -9.25
N ALA A 93 -4.51 2.02 -8.24
CA ALA A 93 -3.98 0.67 -8.35
C ALA A 93 -5.05 -0.35 -8.74
N ILE A 94 -6.24 -0.27 -8.15
CA ILE A 94 -7.38 -1.13 -8.51
C ILE A 94 -7.77 -0.93 -9.97
N ALA A 95 -7.88 0.33 -10.42
CA ALA A 95 -8.26 0.66 -11.79
C ALA A 95 -7.25 0.13 -12.83
N VAL A 96 -5.95 0.15 -12.53
CA VAL A 96 -4.91 -0.29 -13.45
C VAL A 96 -4.47 -1.75 -13.24
N PHE A 97 -5.03 -2.44 -12.24
CA PHE A 97 -4.64 -3.82 -11.90
C PHE A 97 -4.63 -4.78 -13.10
N PRO A 98 -5.68 -4.87 -13.95
CA PRO A 98 -5.68 -5.79 -15.08
C PRO A 98 -4.56 -5.50 -16.08
N THR A 99 -4.24 -4.22 -16.28
CA THR A 99 -3.15 -3.75 -17.14
C THR A 99 -1.79 -4.20 -16.57
N PHE A 100 -1.58 -3.99 -15.28
CA PHE A 100 -0.34 -4.36 -14.60
C PHE A 100 -0.13 -5.87 -14.53
N VAL A 101 -1.17 -6.67 -14.35
CA VAL A 101 -1.08 -8.13 -14.47
C VAL A 101 -0.51 -8.54 -15.84
N GLN A 102 -0.99 -7.96 -16.93
CA GLN A 102 -0.48 -8.28 -18.26
C GLN A 102 0.95 -7.79 -18.46
N LEU A 103 1.27 -6.60 -17.97
CA LEU A 103 2.60 -6.03 -18.03
C LEU A 103 3.60 -6.93 -17.30
N PHE A 104 3.30 -7.29 -16.04
CA PHE A 104 4.18 -8.15 -15.23
C PHE A 104 4.27 -9.59 -15.77
N THR A 105 3.21 -10.13 -16.35
CA THR A 105 3.28 -11.42 -17.04
C THR A 105 4.38 -11.41 -18.11
N ARG A 106 4.54 -10.32 -18.84
CA ARG A 106 5.59 -10.18 -19.86
C ARG A 106 6.96 -9.87 -19.29
N ILE A 107 7.01 -9.02 -18.26
CA ILE A 107 8.27 -8.70 -17.56
C ILE A 107 8.87 -9.98 -16.98
N ILE A 108 8.08 -10.79 -16.29
CA ILE A 108 8.52 -12.07 -15.71
C ILE A 108 8.98 -13.03 -16.80
N GLY A 109 8.23 -13.16 -17.91
CA GLY A 109 8.61 -14.02 -19.02
C GLY A 109 9.92 -13.58 -19.69
N ARG A 110 10.16 -12.28 -19.85
CA ARG A 110 11.38 -11.74 -20.42
C ARG A 110 12.57 -11.75 -19.47
N LEU A 111 12.33 -11.60 -18.18
CA LEU A 111 13.38 -11.61 -17.16
C LEU A 111 14.12 -12.94 -17.14
N GLU A 112 13.42 -14.03 -17.41
CA GLU A 112 14.00 -15.36 -17.52
C GLU A 112 15.03 -15.44 -18.67
N VAL A 113 14.69 -14.83 -19.81
CA VAL A 113 15.58 -14.80 -20.99
C VAL A 113 16.74 -13.81 -20.77
N ALA A 114 16.48 -12.66 -20.17
CA ALA A 114 17.50 -11.63 -19.91
C ALA A 114 18.46 -12.01 -18.77
N GLY A 115 18.02 -12.87 -17.84
CA GLY A 115 18.79 -13.34 -16.67
C GLY A 115 19.02 -12.30 -15.57
N SER A 116 18.77 -11.00 -15.84
CA SER A 116 18.87 -9.94 -14.82
C SER A 116 18.01 -8.72 -15.17
N ILE A 117 17.59 -7.98 -14.12
CA ILE A 117 16.78 -6.75 -14.29
C ILE A 117 17.54 -5.64 -15.05
N PRO A 118 18.82 -5.35 -14.75
CA PRO A 118 19.56 -4.36 -15.54
C PRO A 118 19.61 -4.70 -17.04
N LYS A 119 19.85 -5.97 -17.40
CA LYS A 119 19.83 -6.42 -18.80
C LYS A 119 18.44 -6.30 -19.43
N LEU A 120 17.38 -6.62 -18.66
CA LEU A 120 16.00 -6.44 -19.12
C LEU A 120 15.72 -4.97 -19.43
N LEU A 121 16.10 -4.04 -18.54
CA LEU A 121 15.90 -2.60 -18.70
C LEU A 121 16.71 -2.05 -19.88
N ALA A 122 17.97 -2.47 -20.05
CA ALA A 122 18.81 -2.09 -21.19
C ALA A 122 18.25 -2.58 -22.53
N GLY A 123 17.50 -3.69 -22.53
CA GLY A 123 16.86 -4.25 -23.73
C GLY A 123 15.51 -3.61 -24.09
N VAL A 124 14.99 -2.65 -23.28
CA VAL A 124 13.70 -2.00 -23.56
C VAL A 124 13.86 -0.99 -24.71
N THR A 125 13.18 -1.25 -25.82
CA THR A 125 13.16 -0.33 -26.95
C THR A 125 11.92 0.59 -26.93
N ILE A 126 12.04 1.79 -27.54
CA ILE A 126 10.94 2.75 -27.68
C ILE A 126 9.71 2.12 -28.37
N GLY A 127 9.93 1.23 -29.34
CA GLY A 127 8.86 0.49 -30.00
C GLY A 127 8.08 -0.43 -29.06
N GLN A 128 8.76 -1.01 -28.07
CA GLN A 128 8.12 -1.84 -27.03
C GLN A 128 7.30 -1.00 -26.06
N LEU A 129 7.78 0.20 -25.70
CA LEU A 129 7.04 1.16 -24.89
C LEU A 129 5.75 1.61 -25.60
N LYS A 130 5.82 1.92 -26.90
CA LYS A 130 4.61 2.27 -27.69
C LYS A 130 3.59 1.12 -27.73
N ARG A 131 4.03 -0.14 -27.82
CA ARG A 131 3.15 -1.32 -27.77
C ARG A 131 2.50 -1.55 -26.40
N THR A 132 2.97 -0.89 -25.33
CA THR A 132 2.35 -0.99 -24.01
C THR A 132 0.92 -0.44 -24.02
N LYS A 133 0.60 0.50 -24.91
CA LYS A 133 -0.78 1.00 -25.10
C LYS A 133 -1.78 -0.12 -25.44
N SER A 134 -1.35 -1.18 -26.16
CA SER A 134 -2.22 -2.32 -26.51
C SER A 134 -2.56 -3.21 -25.30
N TYR A 135 -1.93 -2.99 -24.15
CA TYR A 135 -2.12 -3.77 -22.91
C TYR A 135 -3.05 -3.12 -21.93
N ILE A 136 -3.49 -1.88 -22.23
CA ILE A 136 -4.43 -1.17 -21.37
C ILE A 136 -5.75 -1.95 -21.37
N ARG A 137 -6.10 -2.51 -20.20
CA ARG A 137 -7.36 -3.19 -19.94
C ARG A 137 -8.09 -2.45 -18.84
N ARG A 138 -9.33 -2.07 -19.10
CA ARG A 138 -10.19 -1.45 -18.10
C ARG A 138 -10.85 -2.54 -17.26
N PRO A 139 -11.06 -2.33 -15.95
CA PRO A 139 -11.93 -3.20 -15.15
C PRO A 139 -13.32 -3.23 -15.77
N THR A 140 -13.91 -4.42 -15.88
CA THR A 140 -15.28 -4.58 -16.39
C THR A 140 -16.24 -4.76 -15.24
N TRP A 141 -17.51 -4.36 -15.45
CA TRP A 141 -18.58 -4.52 -14.45
C TRP A 141 -18.77 -5.99 -14.05
N SER A 142 -18.61 -6.91 -15.00
CA SER A 142 -18.66 -8.35 -14.74
C SER A 142 -17.58 -8.83 -13.77
N MET A 143 -16.39 -8.22 -13.77
CA MET A 143 -15.35 -8.51 -12.78
C MET A 143 -15.80 -8.12 -11.37
N LEU A 144 -16.46 -6.99 -11.19
CA LEU A 144 -16.99 -6.55 -9.89
C LEU A 144 -18.11 -7.47 -9.39
N ILE A 145 -19.06 -7.84 -10.23
CA ILE A 145 -20.15 -8.76 -9.85
C ILE A 145 -19.60 -10.13 -9.44
N SER A 146 -18.54 -10.61 -10.12
CA SER A 146 -17.93 -11.91 -9.82
C SER A 146 -17.29 -12.00 -8.43
N LEU A 147 -17.08 -10.86 -7.73
CA LEU A 147 -16.52 -10.83 -6.38
C LEU A 147 -17.52 -11.28 -5.30
N ARG A 148 -18.82 -11.38 -5.62
CA ARG A 148 -19.88 -11.69 -4.65
C ARG A 148 -19.86 -13.12 -4.09
N TYR A 149 -19.21 -14.09 -4.78
CA TYR A 149 -19.31 -15.52 -4.48
C TYR A 149 -17.96 -16.21 -4.23
N LEU A 150 -17.06 -15.60 -3.44
CA LEU A 150 -15.66 -16.08 -3.33
C LEU A 150 -15.38 -17.08 -2.24
N GLY A 151 -16.30 -17.26 -1.29
CA GLY A 151 -16.05 -18.13 -0.13
C GLY A 151 -14.86 -17.69 0.74
N ILE A 152 -14.48 -16.40 0.68
CA ILE A 152 -13.46 -15.84 1.55
C ILE A 152 -14.09 -15.59 2.93
N PRO A 153 -13.44 -16.00 4.04
CA PRO A 153 -13.95 -15.71 5.37
C PRO A 153 -14.10 -14.21 5.59
N LYS A 154 -15.27 -13.76 6.02
CA LYS A 154 -15.52 -12.32 6.32
C LYS A 154 -14.51 -11.77 7.32
N ARG A 155 -14.07 -12.60 8.27
CA ARG A 155 -13.03 -12.25 9.26
C ARG A 155 -11.71 -11.86 8.59
N PHE A 156 -11.32 -12.54 7.52
CA PHE A 156 -10.09 -12.25 6.79
C PHE A 156 -10.17 -10.89 6.08
N ILE A 157 -11.32 -10.57 5.46
CA ILE A 157 -11.56 -9.27 4.82
C ILE A 157 -11.55 -8.15 5.86
N LEU A 158 -12.27 -8.33 6.97
CA LEU A 158 -12.34 -7.36 8.06
C LEU A 158 -10.95 -7.12 8.66
N LEU A 159 -10.19 -8.19 8.91
CA LEU A 159 -8.83 -8.08 9.44
C LEU A 159 -7.93 -7.30 8.49
N ASN A 160 -8.01 -7.54 7.17
CA ASN A 160 -7.24 -6.79 6.19
C ASN A 160 -7.62 -5.30 6.15
N ILE A 161 -8.91 -4.96 6.35
CA ILE A 161 -9.37 -3.56 6.48
C ILE A 161 -8.72 -2.92 7.71
N VAL A 162 -8.84 -3.56 8.87
CA VAL A 162 -8.35 -3.02 10.15
C VAL A 162 -6.83 -2.88 10.14
N VAL A 163 -6.10 -3.91 9.70
CA VAL A 163 -4.63 -3.88 9.63
C VAL A 163 -4.15 -2.80 8.67
N THR A 164 -4.80 -2.67 7.51
CA THR A 164 -4.48 -1.58 6.56
C THR A 164 -4.72 -0.21 7.19
N ALA A 165 -5.82 -0.03 7.91
CA ALA A 165 -6.14 1.24 8.55
C ALA A 165 -5.09 1.60 9.62
N ILE A 166 -4.73 0.66 10.49
CA ILE A 166 -3.72 0.83 11.53
C ILE A 166 -2.37 1.18 10.89
N TYR A 167 -1.94 0.43 9.88
CA TYR A 167 -0.68 0.68 9.17
C TYR A 167 -0.65 2.05 8.50
N THR A 168 -1.77 2.46 7.88
CA THR A 168 -1.87 3.74 7.16
C THR A 168 -1.76 4.95 8.10
N VAL A 169 -2.30 4.86 9.32
CA VAL A 169 -2.27 5.99 10.27
C VAL A 169 -0.98 6.10 11.06
N GLY A 170 -0.16 5.05 11.16
CA GLY A 170 0.92 4.95 12.15
C GLY A 170 1.84 6.17 12.21
N VAL A 171 2.40 6.59 11.07
CA VAL A 171 3.28 7.78 11.00
C VAL A 171 2.50 9.07 11.22
N LEU A 172 1.32 9.22 10.61
CA LEU A 172 0.52 10.43 10.71
C LEU A 172 -0.01 10.65 12.13
N ALA A 173 -0.40 9.57 12.82
CA ALA A 173 -0.86 9.62 14.20
C ALA A 173 0.28 9.99 15.16
N SER A 174 1.50 9.48 14.95
CA SER A 174 2.66 9.85 15.77
C SER A 174 3.06 11.31 15.58
N LEU A 175 2.98 11.83 14.36
CA LEU A 175 3.20 13.24 14.07
C LEU A 175 2.11 14.12 14.69
N TYR A 176 0.85 13.72 14.60
CA TYR A 176 -0.23 14.48 15.24
C TYR A 176 -0.13 14.40 16.79
N ALA A 177 0.30 13.27 17.36
CA ALA A 177 0.61 13.18 18.77
C ALA A 177 1.74 14.15 19.19
N ALA A 178 2.77 14.30 18.36
CA ALA A 178 3.86 15.28 18.58
C ALA A 178 3.36 16.74 18.59
N TYR A 179 2.29 17.04 17.88
CA TYR A 179 1.59 18.32 17.96
C TYR A 179 0.79 18.47 19.25
N LEU A 180 0.12 17.38 19.70
CA LEU A 180 -0.72 17.37 20.91
C LEU A 180 0.09 17.44 22.22
N VAL A 181 1.35 16.98 22.22
CA VAL A 181 2.26 16.99 23.37
C VAL A 181 3.61 17.61 22.98
N PRO A 182 3.67 18.95 22.82
CA PRO A 182 4.86 19.64 22.30
C PRO A 182 6.11 19.42 23.14
N GLU A 183 5.96 19.29 24.47
CA GLU A 183 7.04 19.04 25.43
C GLU A 183 7.73 17.68 25.18
N PHE A 184 7.02 16.69 24.65
CA PHE A 184 7.52 15.36 24.29
C PHE A 184 7.47 15.07 22.79
N SER A 185 7.51 16.12 21.98
CA SER A 185 7.32 16.04 20.51
C SER A 185 8.25 15.03 19.84
N THR A 186 9.52 14.94 20.25
CA THR A 186 10.48 13.97 19.70
C THR A 186 10.06 12.54 20.01
N THR A 187 9.74 12.25 21.29
CA THR A 187 9.28 10.92 21.72
C THR A 187 8.01 10.51 20.98
N ALA A 188 7.04 11.43 20.87
CA ALA A 188 5.79 11.17 20.19
C ALA A 188 6.00 10.87 18.70
N SER A 189 6.81 11.67 17.99
CA SER A 189 7.08 11.47 16.56
C SER A 189 7.80 10.14 16.27
N GLN A 190 8.68 9.68 17.17
CA GLN A 190 9.37 8.39 17.07
C GLN A 190 8.50 7.19 17.45
N SER A 191 7.34 7.42 18.05
CA SER A 191 6.42 6.36 18.52
C SER A 191 5.58 5.71 17.40
N SER A 192 5.79 6.07 16.14
CA SER A 192 5.11 5.44 14.99
C SER A 192 5.30 3.91 14.95
N GLY A 193 6.43 3.41 15.47
CA GLY A 193 6.73 1.99 15.60
C GLY A 193 5.72 1.22 16.45
N LEU A 194 5.11 1.85 17.45
CA LEU A 194 4.08 1.22 18.30
C LEU A 194 2.87 0.78 17.46
N ILE A 195 2.39 1.65 16.57
CA ILE A 195 1.24 1.37 15.69
C ILE A 195 1.66 0.48 14.51
N ASN A 196 2.74 0.83 13.82
CA ASN A 196 3.20 0.09 12.65
C ASN A 196 3.71 -1.31 13.01
N GLY A 197 4.35 -1.47 14.18
CA GLY A 197 4.76 -2.78 14.71
C GLY A 197 3.56 -3.68 14.96
N MET A 198 2.52 -3.16 15.63
CA MET A 198 1.29 -3.90 15.86
C MET A 198 0.61 -4.32 14.54
N ALA A 199 0.50 -3.40 13.58
CA ALA A 199 -0.05 -3.72 12.25
C ALA A 199 0.77 -4.79 11.54
N THR A 200 2.11 -4.72 11.61
CA THR A 200 3.02 -5.70 11.00
C THR A 200 2.85 -7.09 11.63
N ILE A 201 2.76 -7.16 12.97
CA ILE A 201 2.52 -8.43 13.68
C ILE A 201 1.19 -9.05 13.22
N LEU A 202 0.12 -8.28 13.18
CA LEU A 202 -1.19 -8.75 12.73
C LEU A 202 -1.15 -9.22 11.27
N LEU A 203 -0.48 -8.50 10.38
CA LEU A 203 -0.30 -8.88 8.98
C LEU A 203 0.43 -10.21 8.86
N THR A 204 1.59 -10.33 9.52
CA THR A 204 2.48 -11.49 9.40
C THR A 204 1.88 -12.75 10.01
N ILE A 205 1.14 -12.63 11.11
CA ILE A 205 0.57 -13.80 11.79
C ILE A 205 -0.75 -14.25 11.12
N PHE A 206 -1.61 -13.31 10.73
CA PHE A 206 -2.98 -13.64 10.33
C PHE A 206 -3.25 -13.53 8.84
N ILE A 207 -2.58 -12.63 8.11
CA ILE A 207 -2.89 -12.37 6.69
C ILE A 207 -1.92 -13.11 5.78
N ASP A 208 -0.62 -12.95 5.99
CA ASP A 208 0.40 -13.49 5.08
C ASP A 208 0.35 -15.02 4.96
N PRO A 209 0.17 -15.82 6.03
CA PRO A 209 0.10 -17.27 5.90
C PRO A 209 -1.14 -17.74 5.12
N GLN A 210 -2.29 -17.10 5.35
CA GLN A 210 -3.51 -17.45 4.62
C GLN A 210 -3.39 -17.11 3.13
N LEU A 211 -2.80 -15.95 2.83
CA LEU A 211 -2.54 -15.54 1.46
C LEU A 211 -1.53 -16.44 0.77
N GLY A 212 -0.49 -16.88 1.50
CA GLY A 212 0.49 -17.87 1.04
C GLY A 212 -0.19 -19.19 0.63
N LEU A 213 -0.97 -19.79 1.54
CA LEU A 213 -1.70 -21.04 1.28
C LEU A 213 -2.63 -20.95 0.06
N ILE A 214 -3.37 -19.83 -0.09
CA ILE A 214 -4.25 -19.61 -1.24
C ILE A 214 -3.43 -19.49 -2.53
N THR A 215 -2.30 -18.82 -2.46
CA THR A 215 -1.40 -18.61 -3.62
C THR A 215 -0.76 -19.92 -4.06
N ASP A 216 -0.27 -20.74 -3.12
CA ASP A 216 0.33 -22.04 -3.41
C ASP A 216 -0.69 -23.02 -4.01
N LYS A 217 -1.91 -23.03 -3.48
CA LYS A 217 -3.01 -23.84 -4.05
C LYS A 217 -3.30 -23.44 -5.50
N ALA A 218 -3.33 -22.14 -5.81
CA ALA A 218 -3.55 -21.65 -7.16
C ALA A 218 -2.35 -21.91 -8.10
N LEU A 219 -1.15 -22.03 -7.56
CA LEU A 219 0.04 -22.40 -8.31
C LEU A 219 -0.03 -23.88 -8.76
N GLN A 220 -0.45 -24.77 -7.85
CA GLN A 220 -0.55 -26.22 -8.10
C GLN A 220 -1.77 -26.56 -8.98
N HIS A 221 -2.89 -25.85 -8.83
CA HIS A 221 -4.15 -26.13 -9.53
C HIS A 221 -4.56 -24.99 -10.47
N PRO A 222 -4.43 -25.15 -11.81
CA PRO A 222 -4.78 -24.13 -12.78
C PRO A 222 -6.22 -23.59 -12.68
N THR A 223 -7.17 -24.44 -12.26
CA THR A 223 -8.58 -24.09 -12.04
C THR A 223 -8.77 -23.03 -10.94
N GLU A 224 -7.89 -23.01 -9.93
CA GLU A 224 -7.93 -22.06 -8.83
C GLU A 224 -7.32 -20.68 -9.18
N ARG A 225 -6.64 -20.54 -10.33
CA ARG A 225 -6.00 -19.26 -10.74
C ARG A 225 -7.01 -18.13 -10.93
N SER A 226 -8.16 -18.42 -11.52
CA SER A 226 -9.22 -17.39 -11.69
C SER A 226 -9.80 -16.95 -10.35
N ARG A 227 -9.92 -17.89 -9.39
CA ARG A 227 -10.34 -17.62 -8.01
C ARG A 227 -9.31 -16.72 -7.29
N LEU A 228 -8.01 -16.99 -7.44
CA LEU A 228 -6.95 -16.17 -6.86
C LEU A 228 -7.02 -14.72 -7.34
N GLY A 229 -7.25 -14.49 -8.64
CA GLY A 229 -7.40 -13.12 -9.19
C GLY A 229 -8.55 -12.36 -8.53
N ARG A 230 -9.68 -13.03 -8.28
CA ARG A 230 -10.82 -12.45 -7.56
C ARG A 230 -10.50 -12.20 -6.08
N ILE A 231 -9.76 -13.08 -5.43
CA ILE A 231 -9.32 -12.91 -4.05
C ILE A 231 -8.43 -11.67 -3.93
N TYR A 232 -7.46 -11.50 -4.83
CA TYR A 232 -6.63 -10.28 -4.85
C TYR A 232 -7.46 -9.02 -5.07
N ALA A 233 -8.46 -9.05 -5.94
CA ALA A 233 -9.35 -7.91 -6.12
C ALA A 233 -10.10 -7.57 -4.82
N VAL A 234 -10.65 -8.56 -4.11
CA VAL A 234 -11.31 -8.33 -2.80
C VAL A 234 -10.34 -7.77 -1.78
N LEU A 235 -9.09 -8.25 -1.73
CA LEU A 235 -8.08 -7.72 -0.83
C LEU A 235 -7.70 -6.28 -1.18
N MET A 236 -7.64 -5.91 -2.45
CA MET A 236 -7.40 -4.53 -2.86
C MET A 236 -8.56 -3.61 -2.46
N PHE A 237 -9.82 -4.05 -2.64
CA PHE A 237 -10.97 -3.30 -2.16
C PHE A 237 -10.98 -3.18 -0.63
N SER A 238 -10.63 -4.25 0.10
CA SER A 238 -10.54 -4.17 1.56
C SER A 238 -9.43 -3.21 2.01
N ARG A 239 -8.28 -3.13 1.28
CA ARG A 239 -7.27 -2.09 1.52
C ARG A 239 -7.83 -0.68 1.30
N PHE A 240 -8.61 -0.47 0.25
CA PHE A 240 -9.26 0.82 0.02
C PHE A 240 -10.17 1.20 1.20
N PHE A 241 -11.04 0.29 1.66
CA PHE A 241 -11.85 0.52 2.86
C PHE A 241 -10.98 0.73 4.12
N GLY A 242 -9.83 0.08 4.22
CA GLY A 242 -8.85 0.32 5.27
C GLY A 242 -8.31 1.75 5.25
N THR A 243 -7.98 2.30 4.07
CA THR A 243 -7.54 3.71 3.97
C THR A 243 -8.65 4.71 4.31
N LEU A 244 -9.91 4.37 4.04
CA LEU A 244 -11.06 5.18 4.50
C LEU A 244 -11.23 5.09 6.03
N LEU A 245 -11.13 3.90 6.61
CA LEU A 245 -11.18 3.72 8.07
C LEU A 245 -10.03 4.46 8.76
N ALA A 246 -8.87 4.59 8.12
CA ALA A 246 -7.74 5.38 8.61
C ALA A 246 -8.11 6.84 8.93
N GLN A 247 -9.04 7.44 8.17
CA GLN A 247 -9.54 8.79 8.47
C GLN A 247 -10.19 8.90 9.85
N LEU A 248 -10.88 7.84 10.28
CA LEU A 248 -11.53 7.79 11.58
C LEU A 248 -10.53 7.46 12.69
N LEU A 249 -9.51 6.65 12.39
CA LEU A 249 -8.51 6.19 13.37
C LEU A 249 -7.41 7.22 13.64
N LEU A 250 -7.18 8.21 12.77
CA LEU A 250 -6.08 9.16 12.91
C LEU A 250 -6.06 9.84 14.28
N VAL A 251 -7.16 10.46 14.68
CA VAL A 251 -7.26 11.22 15.92
C VAL A 251 -7.22 10.30 17.15
N PRO A 252 -8.03 9.22 17.27
CA PRO A 252 -7.92 8.29 18.38
C PRO A 252 -6.53 7.68 18.55
N ALA A 253 -5.87 7.30 17.44
CA ALA A 253 -4.52 6.75 17.47
C ALA A 253 -3.49 7.78 17.97
N ALA A 254 -3.62 9.05 17.59
CA ALA A 254 -2.74 10.11 18.07
C ALA A 254 -2.90 10.35 19.58
N TYR A 255 -4.13 10.39 20.07
CA TYR A 255 -4.38 10.50 21.51
C TYR A 255 -3.86 9.30 22.29
N TRP A 256 -3.98 8.10 21.74
CA TRP A 256 -3.41 6.89 22.33
C TRP A 256 -1.89 6.99 22.46
N ILE A 257 -1.19 7.41 21.38
CA ILE A 257 0.27 7.66 21.43
C ILE A 257 0.60 8.75 22.47
N ALA A 258 -0.11 9.88 22.44
CA ALA A 258 0.13 10.98 23.37
C ALA A 258 -0.02 10.52 24.84
N SER A 259 -1.00 9.66 25.13
CA SER A 259 -1.20 9.10 26.48
C SER A 259 -0.04 8.18 26.88
N ILE A 260 0.44 7.31 25.98
CA ILE A 260 1.61 6.45 26.25
C ILE A 260 2.86 7.29 26.48
N VAL A 261 3.09 8.30 25.64
CA VAL A 261 4.26 9.17 25.73
C VAL A 261 4.28 9.90 27.10
N ARG A 262 3.14 10.43 27.55
CA ARG A 262 3.03 11.04 28.88
C ARG A 262 3.27 10.07 30.03
N LEU A 263 3.00 8.78 29.84
CA LEU A 263 3.20 7.75 30.87
C LEU A 263 4.67 7.34 31.03
N ILE A 264 5.45 7.41 29.94
CA ILE A 264 6.87 6.99 29.92
C ILE A 264 7.86 8.15 30.06
N SER A 265 7.40 9.38 30.01
CA SER A 265 8.19 10.61 30.17
C SER A 265 7.92 11.28 31.52
#